data_f02aab1e5b6c4979844f48951ff1572f
#
_entry.id   f02aab1e5b6c4979844f48951ff1572f
#
_cell.length_a   1.000
_cell.length_b   1.000
_cell.length_c   1.000
_cell.angle_alpha   90.00
_cell.angle_beta   90.00
_cell.angle_gamma   90.00
#
_symmetry.space_group_name_H-M   'P 1'
#
loop_
_entity.id
_entity.type
_entity.pdbx_description
1 polymer ?
#
loop_
_entity_poly.entity_id
_entity_poly.type
_entity_poly.pdbx_seq_one_letter_code
_entity_poly.pdbx_strand_id
1 'polypeptide(L)'
;MPRPTNKKELLELSEINFNKLLDFIKELPDEIKNKTYTNDELNDRDKTVSDVICHLHEWHLMMENWYKVGMAGKKPAIPAEDVTWQTLPILNHRIYEKYKGTDLKESISLFKKSHKKIMDIIEKHTDDELFTKKKYQWTGTTSLGAYLISATSSHYDWGLKTIKPLKKMVK
;
A
#
# COMPACT_ATOMS: atom_id res chain seq x y z
N MET A 1 -12.88 -8.53 7.89
CA MET A 1 -13.99 -7.75 7.35
C MET A 1 -14.17 -7.99 5.87
N PRO A 2 -15.39 -7.93 5.36
CA PRO A 2 -15.62 -8.13 3.94
C PRO A 2 -15.01 -7.00 3.11
N ARG A 3 -14.73 -7.30 1.84
CA ARG A 3 -14.21 -6.33 0.88
C ARG A 3 -15.19 -5.16 0.74
N PRO A 4 -14.74 -3.91 0.76
CA PRO A 4 -15.62 -2.75 0.59
C PRO A 4 -16.40 -2.79 -0.73
N THR A 5 -17.65 -2.39 -0.68
CA THR A 5 -18.54 -2.32 -1.85
C THR A 5 -19.07 -0.91 -2.12
N ASN A 6 -18.73 0.05 -1.27
CA ASN A 6 -19.11 1.45 -1.43
C ASN A 6 -18.03 2.36 -0.82
N LYS A 7 -18.16 3.65 -1.08
CA LYS A 7 -17.23 4.69 -0.63
C LYS A 7 -17.05 4.69 0.89
N LYS A 8 -18.17 4.63 1.62
CA LYS A 8 -18.14 4.68 3.09
C LYS A 8 -17.34 3.50 3.65
N GLU A 9 -17.62 2.29 3.18
CA GLU A 9 -16.90 1.09 3.60
C GLU A 9 -15.41 1.17 3.26
N LEU A 10 -15.08 1.68 2.07
CA LEU A 10 -13.68 1.83 1.64
C LEU A 10 -12.92 2.81 2.55
N LEU A 11 -13.49 3.97 2.83
CA LEU A 11 -12.90 4.95 3.74
C LEU A 11 -12.73 4.38 5.15
N GLU A 12 -13.76 3.77 5.69
CA GLU A 12 -13.73 3.21 7.05
C GLU A 12 -12.71 2.10 7.20
N LEU A 13 -12.71 1.12 6.29
CA LEU A 13 -11.80 -0.02 6.38
C LEU A 13 -10.35 0.41 6.15
N SER A 14 -10.13 1.35 5.23
CA SER A 14 -8.79 1.90 4.99
C SER A 14 -8.22 2.55 6.24
N GLU A 15 -9.01 3.37 6.94
CA GLU A 15 -8.58 4.00 8.18
C GLU A 15 -8.37 2.97 9.31
N ILE A 16 -9.27 2.01 9.43
CA ILE A 16 -9.15 0.96 10.45
C ILE A 16 -7.85 0.19 10.25
N ASN A 17 -7.59 -0.28 9.04
CA ASN A 17 -6.39 -1.08 8.75
C ASN A 17 -5.11 -0.26 8.84
N PHE A 18 -5.16 1.01 8.43
CA PHE A 18 -4.05 1.95 8.58
C PHE A 18 -3.68 2.11 10.06
N ASN A 19 -4.66 2.37 10.90
CA ASN A 19 -4.44 2.56 12.33
C ASN A 19 -3.99 1.27 13.02
N LYS A 20 -4.55 0.12 12.65
CA LYS A 20 -4.11 -1.18 13.19
C LYS A 20 -2.62 -1.43 12.90
N LEU A 21 -2.18 -1.12 11.70
CA LEU A 21 -0.78 -1.28 11.30
C LEU A 21 0.14 -0.38 12.13
N LEU A 22 -0.20 0.91 12.21
CA LEU A 22 0.61 1.87 12.96
C LEU A 22 0.62 1.60 14.46
N ASP A 23 -0.52 1.23 15.04
CA ASP A 23 -0.63 0.89 16.45
C ASP A 23 0.20 -0.35 16.79
N PHE A 24 0.16 -1.36 15.93
CA PHE A 24 1.00 -2.56 16.10
C PHE A 24 2.49 -2.19 16.15
N ILE A 25 2.94 -1.34 15.23
CA ILE A 25 4.33 -0.87 15.18
C ILE A 25 4.68 -0.08 16.45
N LYS A 26 3.78 0.82 16.85
CA LYS A 26 3.99 1.66 18.03
C LYS A 26 4.17 0.84 19.31
N GLU A 27 3.48 -0.28 19.44
CA GLU A 27 3.54 -1.16 20.61
C GLU A 27 4.77 -2.06 20.63
N LEU A 28 5.48 -2.22 19.51
CA LEU A 28 6.71 -3.01 19.49
C LEU A 28 7.82 -2.30 20.26
N PRO A 29 8.66 -3.04 21.02
CA PRO A 29 9.85 -2.46 21.64
C PRO A 29 10.79 -1.86 20.60
N ASP A 30 11.48 -0.78 20.94
CA ASP A 30 12.38 -0.08 20.03
C ASP A 30 13.44 -1.01 19.42
N GLU A 31 13.97 -1.92 20.21
CA GLU A 31 14.96 -2.92 19.75
C GLU A 31 14.40 -3.86 18.66
N ILE A 32 13.09 -4.13 18.70
CA ILE A 32 12.41 -4.99 17.73
C ILE A 32 12.02 -4.19 16.48
N LYS A 33 11.54 -2.95 16.67
CA LYS A 33 11.10 -2.07 15.56
C LYS A 33 12.16 -1.90 14.48
N ASN A 34 13.43 -1.86 14.90
CA ASN A 34 14.55 -1.56 14.00
C ASN A 34 15.35 -2.82 13.62
N LYS A 35 14.88 -3.97 14.04
CA LYS A 35 15.60 -5.23 13.82
C LYS A 35 15.40 -5.74 12.39
N THR A 36 16.48 -6.21 11.79
CA THR A 36 16.42 -6.98 10.57
C THR A 36 15.85 -8.37 10.90
N TYR A 37 14.91 -8.83 10.14
CA TYR A 37 14.32 -10.16 10.29
C TYR A 37 14.18 -10.84 8.94
N THR A 38 14.04 -12.16 8.96
CA THR A 38 13.79 -12.94 7.75
C THR A 38 12.34 -13.35 7.68
N ASN A 39 11.79 -13.24 6.48
CA ASN A 39 10.48 -13.76 6.16
C ASN A 39 10.68 -14.69 4.96
N ASP A 40 10.37 -15.98 5.14
CA ASP A 40 10.60 -17.00 4.11
C ASP A 40 9.91 -16.69 2.78
N GLU A 41 8.80 -15.96 2.83
CA GLU A 41 8.06 -15.54 1.64
C GLU A 41 8.69 -14.33 0.93
N LEU A 42 9.59 -13.59 1.62
CA LEU A 42 10.16 -12.34 1.14
C LEU A 42 11.70 -12.35 1.29
N ASN A 43 12.34 -13.41 0.84
CA ASN A 43 13.77 -13.67 1.06
C ASN A 43 14.71 -12.56 0.58
N ASP A 44 14.35 -11.88 -0.50
CA ASP A 44 15.19 -10.90 -1.20
C ASP A 44 14.79 -9.45 -0.97
N ARG A 45 13.79 -9.20 -0.11
CA ARG A 45 13.28 -7.85 0.14
C ARG A 45 12.60 -7.74 1.50
N ASP A 46 12.30 -6.48 1.90
CA ASP A 46 11.49 -6.16 3.09
C ASP A 46 11.99 -6.83 4.36
N LYS A 47 13.21 -6.45 4.75
CA LYS A 47 13.93 -7.05 5.87
C LYS A 47 13.73 -6.35 7.21
N THR A 48 13.06 -5.20 7.20
CA THR A 48 12.75 -4.40 8.41
C THR A 48 11.32 -3.90 8.34
N VAL A 49 10.79 -3.45 9.48
CA VAL A 49 9.48 -2.77 9.50
C VAL A 49 9.49 -1.56 8.56
N SER A 50 10.56 -0.77 8.59
CA SER A 50 10.69 0.39 7.70
C SER A 50 10.59 -0.01 6.22
N ASP A 51 11.18 -1.13 5.83
CA ASP A 51 11.10 -1.61 4.45
C ASP A 51 9.65 -1.89 4.03
N VAL A 52 8.87 -2.52 4.92
CA VAL A 52 7.45 -2.81 4.65
C VAL A 52 6.66 -1.51 4.51
N ILE A 53 6.89 -0.54 5.39
CA ILE A 53 6.20 0.75 5.33
C ILE A 53 6.57 1.52 4.06
N CYS A 54 7.84 1.53 3.67
CA CYS A 54 8.28 2.16 2.42
C CYS A 54 7.68 1.49 1.19
N HIS A 55 7.51 0.16 1.22
CA HIS A 55 6.82 -0.58 0.17
C HIS A 55 5.38 -0.08 0.00
N LEU A 56 4.64 0.03 1.09
CA LEU A 56 3.27 0.56 1.07
C LEU A 56 3.23 2.00 0.57
N HIS A 57 4.17 2.83 1.01
CA HIS A 57 4.29 4.23 0.57
C HIS A 57 4.51 4.32 -0.95
N GLU A 58 5.45 3.54 -1.51
CA GLU A 58 5.73 3.58 -2.95
C GLU A 58 4.52 3.14 -3.77
N TRP A 59 3.77 2.16 -3.29
CA TRP A 59 2.53 1.76 -3.97
C TRP A 59 1.47 2.86 -3.94
N HIS A 60 1.43 3.70 -2.90
CA HIS A 60 0.60 4.92 -2.91
C HIS A 60 1.02 5.87 -4.02
N LEU A 61 2.34 6.10 -4.17
CA LEU A 61 2.85 6.99 -5.21
C LEU A 61 2.53 6.46 -6.60
N MET A 62 2.66 5.16 -6.81
CA MET A 62 2.30 4.54 -8.08
C MET A 62 0.80 4.67 -8.36
N MET A 63 -0.05 4.40 -7.38
CA MET A 63 -1.50 4.57 -7.51
C MET A 63 -1.86 6.01 -7.85
N GLU A 64 -1.26 6.98 -7.19
CA GLU A 64 -1.47 8.40 -7.47
C GLU A 64 -1.10 8.74 -8.91
N ASN A 65 0.03 8.20 -9.40
CA ASN A 65 0.48 8.40 -10.77
C ASN A 65 -0.49 7.77 -11.79
N TRP A 66 -0.93 6.53 -11.56
CA TRP A 66 -1.91 5.88 -12.45
C TRP A 66 -3.19 6.71 -12.52
N TYR A 67 -3.65 7.20 -11.38
CA TYR A 67 -4.84 8.03 -11.29
C TYR A 67 -4.68 9.32 -12.08
N LYS A 68 -3.59 10.06 -11.88
CA LYS A 68 -3.33 11.32 -12.58
C LYS A 68 -3.25 11.13 -14.10
N VAL A 69 -2.49 10.14 -14.54
CA VAL A 69 -2.31 9.85 -15.97
C VAL A 69 -3.62 9.36 -16.58
N GLY A 70 -4.30 8.43 -15.91
CA GLY A 70 -5.54 7.84 -16.40
C GLY A 70 -6.68 8.86 -16.47
N MET A 71 -6.85 9.68 -15.45
CA MET A 71 -7.92 10.69 -15.43
C MET A 71 -7.65 11.84 -16.41
N ALA A 72 -6.42 12.01 -16.85
CA ALA A 72 -6.06 12.96 -17.92
C ALA A 72 -6.33 12.38 -19.32
N GLY A 73 -6.90 11.18 -19.42
CA GLY A 73 -7.24 10.55 -20.69
C GLY A 73 -6.08 9.79 -21.33
N LYS A 74 -4.99 9.58 -20.61
CA LYS A 74 -3.83 8.84 -21.10
C LYS A 74 -3.82 7.44 -20.48
N LYS A 75 -3.03 6.53 -21.05
CA LYS A 75 -2.88 5.16 -20.54
C LYS A 75 -1.69 5.10 -19.60
N PRO A 76 -1.92 4.89 -18.29
CA PRO A 76 -0.80 4.73 -17.35
C PRO A 76 -0.11 3.37 -17.55
N ALA A 77 1.18 3.31 -17.29
CA ALA A 77 1.93 2.06 -17.24
C ALA A 77 1.65 1.37 -15.89
N ILE A 78 0.93 0.25 -15.92
CA ILE A 78 0.51 -0.47 -14.71
C ILE A 78 1.11 -1.87 -14.72
N PRO A 79 1.84 -2.28 -13.67
CA PRO A 79 2.14 -1.52 -12.44
C PRO A 79 3.21 -0.43 -12.63
N ALA A 80 4.10 -0.57 -13.61
CA ALA A 80 5.15 0.41 -13.89
C ALA A 80 5.66 0.24 -15.33
N GLU A 81 6.46 1.21 -15.81
CA GLU A 81 7.18 1.07 -17.06
C GLU A 81 7.99 -0.23 -17.03
N ASP A 82 8.06 -0.96 -18.10
CA ASP A 82 8.85 -2.19 -18.26
C ASP A 82 8.54 -3.34 -17.29
N VAL A 83 7.49 -3.24 -16.47
CA VAL A 83 7.10 -4.27 -15.50
C VAL A 83 5.63 -4.67 -15.74
N THR A 84 5.36 -5.97 -15.71
CA THR A 84 4.00 -6.52 -15.77
C THR A 84 3.65 -7.17 -14.42
N TRP A 85 2.39 -7.58 -14.26
CA TRP A 85 1.99 -8.31 -13.05
C TRP A 85 2.74 -9.64 -12.90
N GLN A 86 3.16 -10.26 -14.03
CA GLN A 86 3.96 -11.48 -14.02
C GLN A 86 5.39 -11.24 -13.57
N THR A 87 5.91 -10.03 -13.78
CA THR A 87 7.27 -9.66 -13.38
C THR A 87 7.29 -8.78 -12.13
N LEU A 88 6.21 -8.79 -11.36
CA LEU A 88 6.06 -8.01 -10.13
C LEU A 88 7.23 -8.18 -9.14
N PRO A 89 7.82 -9.35 -8.93
CA PRO A 89 8.98 -9.49 -8.04
C PRO A 89 10.13 -8.55 -8.38
N ILE A 90 10.35 -8.25 -9.66
CA ILE A 90 11.39 -7.30 -10.10
C ILE A 90 11.08 -5.91 -9.55
N LEU A 91 9.84 -5.46 -9.69
CA LEU A 91 9.41 -4.16 -9.19
C LEU A 91 9.52 -4.08 -7.67
N ASN A 92 9.06 -5.09 -6.96
CA ASN A 92 9.11 -5.13 -5.50
C ASN A 92 10.55 -5.10 -4.98
N HIS A 93 11.48 -5.77 -5.67
CA HIS A 93 12.90 -5.72 -5.32
C HIS A 93 13.48 -4.32 -5.57
N ARG A 94 13.12 -3.66 -6.68
CA ARG A 94 13.53 -2.28 -6.97
C ARG A 94 13.04 -1.31 -5.89
N ILE A 95 11.82 -1.50 -5.41
CA ILE A 95 11.26 -0.68 -4.32
C ILE A 95 12.09 -0.87 -3.05
N TYR A 96 12.38 -2.11 -2.70
CA TYR A 96 13.24 -2.43 -1.56
C TYR A 96 14.62 -1.73 -1.68
N GLU A 97 15.28 -1.87 -2.82
CA GLU A 97 16.59 -1.24 -3.06
C GLU A 97 16.53 0.29 -2.97
N LYS A 98 15.44 0.89 -3.45
CA LYS A 98 15.25 2.35 -3.42
C LYS A 98 15.18 2.89 -2.00
N TYR A 99 14.53 2.17 -1.08
CA TYR A 99 14.24 2.67 0.25
C TYR A 99 15.04 2.04 1.38
N LYS A 100 15.84 1.00 1.10
CA LYS A 100 16.61 0.33 2.15
C LYS A 100 17.48 1.33 2.90
N GLY A 101 17.55 1.19 4.22
CA GLY A 101 18.29 2.13 5.06
C GLY A 101 17.49 3.37 5.48
N THR A 102 16.24 3.50 5.03
CA THR A 102 15.37 4.59 5.49
C THR A 102 15.00 4.36 6.96
N ASP A 103 15.14 5.41 7.76
CA ASP A 103 14.77 5.39 9.17
C ASP A 103 13.26 5.14 9.33
N LEU A 104 12.87 4.37 10.35
CA LEU A 104 11.47 4.03 10.59
C LEU A 104 10.59 5.27 10.79
N LYS A 105 11.10 6.26 11.51
CA LYS A 105 10.35 7.51 11.74
C LYS A 105 10.07 8.23 10.41
N GLU A 106 11.05 8.27 9.53
CA GLU A 106 10.90 8.86 8.20
C GLU A 106 9.92 8.06 7.33
N SER A 107 10.04 6.72 7.32
CA SER A 107 9.14 5.89 6.55
C SER A 107 7.69 6.04 6.97
N ILE A 108 7.43 6.13 8.27
CA ILE A 108 6.07 6.36 8.80
C ILE A 108 5.56 7.74 8.38
N SER A 109 6.42 8.77 8.43
CA SER A 109 6.04 10.12 7.99
C SER A 109 5.65 10.15 6.51
N LEU A 110 6.45 9.52 5.65
CA LEU A 110 6.16 9.40 4.22
C LEU A 110 4.84 8.65 3.98
N PHE A 111 4.65 7.55 4.67
CA PHE A 111 3.46 6.71 4.57
C PHE A 111 2.19 7.48 4.99
N LYS A 112 2.23 8.20 6.09
CA LYS A 112 1.10 9.02 6.55
C LYS A 112 0.70 10.07 5.51
N LYS A 113 1.69 10.74 4.91
CA LYS A 113 1.45 11.75 3.87
C LYS A 113 0.82 11.16 2.61
N SER A 114 1.36 10.05 2.12
CA SER A 114 0.83 9.41 0.93
C SER A 114 -0.53 8.77 1.18
N HIS A 115 -0.76 8.21 2.37
CA HIS A 115 -2.07 7.72 2.78
C HIS A 115 -3.13 8.83 2.68
N LYS A 116 -2.82 10.01 3.22
CA LYS A 116 -3.76 11.14 3.16
C LYS A 116 -4.10 11.50 1.72
N LYS A 117 -3.14 11.53 0.82
CA LYS A 117 -3.38 11.83 -0.59
C LYS A 117 -4.29 10.80 -1.25
N ILE A 118 -4.11 9.53 -0.96
CA ILE A 118 -4.98 8.47 -1.49
C ILE A 118 -6.39 8.61 -0.91
N MET A 119 -6.52 8.88 0.38
CA MET A 119 -7.84 9.11 1.00
C MET A 119 -8.54 10.31 0.38
N ASP A 120 -7.82 11.38 0.07
CA ASP A 120 -8.38 12.57 -0.61
C ASP A 120 -8.89 12.21 -2.02
N ILE A 121 -8.22 11.30 -2.72
CA ILE A 121 -8.70 10.80 -4.02
C ILE A 121 -10.04 10.09 -3.84
N ILE A 122 -10.16 9.21 -2.86
CA ILE A 122 -11.42 8.49 -2.58
C ILE A 122 -12.54 9.50 -2.27
N GLU A 123 -12.25 10.51 -1.44
CA GLU A 123 -13.23 11.51 -1.04
C GLU A 123 -13.82 12.31 -2.22
N LYS A 124 -13.05 12.52 -3.28
CA LYS A 124 -13.48 13.28 -4.45
C LYS A 124 -14.54 12.58 -5.29
N HIS A 125 -14.70 11.28 -5.14
CA HIS A 125 -15.53 10.49 -6.03
C HIS A 125 -16.81 10.01 -5.36
N THR A 126 -17.83 9.76 -6.20
CA THR A 126 -19.10 9.15 -5.78
C THR A 126 -18.99 7.63 -5.75
N ASP A 127 -19.96 6.97 -5.13
CA ASP A 127 -20.03 5.49 -5.17
C ASP A 127 -20.01 4.96 -6.60
N ASP A 128 -20.78 5.59 -7.49
CA ASP A 128 -20.81 5.18 -8.90
C ASP A 128 -19.44 5.30 -9.56
N GLU A 129 -18.77 6.42 -9.36
CA GLU A 129 -17.44 6.65 -9.93
C GLU A 129 -16.41 5.63 -9.42
N LEU A 130 -16.52 5.23 -8.14
CA LEU A 130 -15.58 4.30 -7.52
C LEU A 130 -15.87 2.83 -7.87
N PHE A 131 -17.14 2.43 -7.90
CA PHE A 131 -17.49 1.01 -7.94
C PHE A 131 -18.13 0.51 -9.24
N THR A 132 -18.46 1.39 -10.18
CA THR A 132 -18.93 0.96 -11.49
C THR A 132 -17.75 0.46 -12.31
N LYS A 133 -17.81 -0.80 -12.73
CA LYS A 133 -16.79 -1.41 -13.58
C LYS A 133 -16.77 -0.77 -14.96
N LYS A 134 -15.60 -0.69 -15.57
CA LYS A 134 -15.42 -0.15 -16.94
C LYS A 134 -15.80 1.32 -17.08
N LYS A 135 -15.94 2.04 -15.99
CA LYS A 135 -16.31 3.46 -16.05
C LYS A 135 -15.21 4.31 -16.69
N TYR A 136 -13.96 4.03 -16.35
CA TYR A 136 -12.79 4.70 -16.93
C TYR A 136 -12.03 3.74 -17.83
N GLN A 137 -11.57 4.22 -18.97
CA GLN A 137 -10.84 3.40 -19.92
C GLN A 137 -9.56 2.82 -19.30
N TRP A 138 -8.86 3.60 -18.50
CA TRP A 138 -7.58 3.19 -17.92
C TRP A 138 -7.71 2.10 -16.84
N THR A 139 -8.87 1.94 -16.24
CA THR A 139 -9.10 0.86 -15.25
C THR A 139 -9.47 -0.47 -15.91
N GLY A 140 -9.57 -0.51 -17.24
CA GLY A 140 -9.87 -1.73 -17.97
C GLY A 140 -11.25 -2.30 -17.61
N THR A 141 -11.31 -3.58 -17.28
CA THR A 141 -12.55 -4.28 -16.96
C THR A 141 -12.98 -4.15 -15.49
N THR A 142 -12.17 -3.54 -14.64
CA THR A 142 -12.45 -3.36 -13.23
C THR A 142 -12.89 -1.93 -12.90
N SER A 143 -12.96 -1.59 -11.62
CA SER A 143 -13.37 -0.28 -11.14
C SER A 143 -12.18 0.49 -10.56
N LEU A 144 -12.33 1.82 -10.46
CA LEU A 144 -11.37 2.65 -9.75
C LEU A 144 -11.25 2.21 -8.28
N GLY A 145 -12.39 1.87 -7.66
CA GLY A 145 -12.42 1.39 -6.27
C GLY A 145 -11.60 0.12 -6.06
N ALA A 146 -11.57 -0.78 -7.04
CA ALA A 146 -10.76 -2.00 -6.94
C ALA A 146 -9.27 -1.68 -6.81
N TYR A 147 -8.76 -0.73 -7.60
CA TYR A 147 -7.37 -0.27 -7.48
C TYR A 147 -7.10 0.38 -6.13
N LEU A 148 -8.04 1.21 -5.66
CA LEU A 148 -7.89 1.91 -4.38
C LEU A 148 -7.94 0.96 -3.20
N ILE A 149 -8.79 -0.07 -3.24
CA ILE A 149 -8.81 -1.14 -2.22
C ILE A 149 -7.46 -1.83 -2.15
N SER A 150 -6.91 -2.19 -3.30
CA SER A 150 -5.59 -2.85 -3.38
C SER A 150 -4.48 -1.99 -2.78
N ALA A 151 -4.53 -0.69 -3.01
CA ALA A 151 -3.51 0.25 -2.52
C ALA A 151 -3.69 0.64 -1.04
N THR A 152 -4.84 0.40 -0.45
CA THR A 152 -5.17 0.81 0.91
C THR A 152 -5.51 -0.38 1.81
N SER A 153 -6.79 -0.64 2.05
CA SER A 153 -7.23 -1.61 3.06
C SER A 153 -6.60 -2.99 2.92
N SER A 154 -6.57 -3.54 1.70
CA SER A 154 -5.97 -4.86 1.45
C SER A 154 -4.46 -4.86 1.65
N HIS A 155 -3.79 -3.80 1.19
CA HIS A 155 -2.34 -3.70 1.29
C HIS A 155 -1.88 -3.46 2.73
N TYR A 156 -2.64 -2.65 3.50
CA TYR A 156 -2.35 -2.44 4.93
C TYR A 156 -2.50 -3.73 5.73
N ASP A 157 -3.52 -4.53 5.41
CA ASP A 157 -3.69 -5.85 6.03
C ASP A 157 -2.52 -6.78 5.71
N TRP A 158 -2.06 -6.78 4.45
CA TRP A 158 -0.86 -7.52 4.05
C TRP A 158 0.37 -7.05 4.85
N GLY A 159 0.55 -5.74 4.99
CA GLY A 159 1.67 -5.18 5.74
C GLY A 159 1.67 -5.62 7.20
N LEU A 160 0.51 -5.57 7.84
CA LEU A 160 0.36 -6.02 9.22
C LEU A 160 0.69 -7.51 9.36
N LYS A 161 0.16 -8.35 8.46
CA LYS A 161 0.44 -9.80 8.47
C LYS A 161 1.93 -10.09 8.26
N THR A 162 2.58 -9.28 7.45
CA THR A 162 4.01 -9.43 7.15
C THR A 162 4.89 -9.16 8.39
N ILE A 163 4.52 -8.18 9.21
CA ILE A 163 5.31 -7.81 10.40
C ILE A 163 4.84 -8.47 11.70
N LYS A 164 3.66 -9.06 11.71
CA LYS A 164 3.10 -9.73 12.90
C LYS A 164 4.06 -10.74 13.57
N PRO A 165 4.83 -11.54 12.83
CA PRO A 165 5.77 -12.48 13.45
C PRO A 165 6.78 -11.82 14.40
N LEU A 166 7.05 -10.53 14.24
CA LEU A 166 7.96 -9.81 15.13
C LEU A 166 7.48 -9.79 16.57
N LYS A 167 6.18 -9.88 16.81
CA LYS A 167 5.62 -9.91 18.17
C LYS A 167 6.13 -11.13 18.95
N LYS A 168 6.41 -12.23 18.28
CA LYS A 168 6.94 -13.45 18.90
C LYS A 168 8.39 -13.28 19.38
N MET A 169 9.07 -12.24 18.92
CA MET A 169 10.44 -11.92 19.32
C MET A 169 10.48 -11.08 20.59
N VAL A 170 9.34 -10.63 21.06
CA VAL A 170 9.20 -9.87 22.32
C VAL A 170 9.26 -10.89 23.46
N LYS A 171 10.23 -10.70 24.39
CA LYS A 171 10.40 -11.55 25.55
C LYS A 171 9.67 -10.99 26.76
#